data_1ba27db1d892f43e3dfb8f746d099547
#
_entry.id   1ba27db1d892f43e3dfb8f746d099547
#
_cell.length_a   1.000
_cell.length_b   1.000
_cell.length_c   1.000
_cell.angle_alpha   90.00
_cell.angle_beta   90.00
_cell.angle_gamma   90.00
#
_symmetry.space_group_name_H-M   'P 1'
#
loop_
_entity.id
_entity.type
_entity.pdbx_description
1 polymer ?
#
loop_
_entity_poly.entity_id
_entity_poly.type
_entity_poly.pdbx_seq_one_letter_code
_entity_poly.pdbx_strand_id
1 'polypeptide(L)'
;PAEPVPPMSEDDINFERFQTMAVFSIREDLDLIDSGKKDKGLDWLCSLIIKNYGDLNHKINFVQNLRSSEDYIYKHVLNVAILSAIIAGQMGFSVGRINLLVKSAILHDIGALKLQQLLDAEDLDDGTKEVVKKNTQETLARYGDLDEEVPRLITQMQELYTSESDAEIPAALKESVNANILYVADAYDRMTAMKSFEEPTSEVKAVRELLADEERYNKKIVNALIHGISILYPGVCVELTNGEKGLVVTENEDNIFEPIVLDFRNNNLYDLSDPSV
;
A
#
# COMPACT_ATOMS: atom_id res chain seq x y z
N PRO A 1 25.93 3.63 24.19
CA PRO A 1 26.02 2.52 23.27
C PRO A 1 24.63 2.32 22.71
N ALA A 2 24.51 2.31 21.37
CA ALA A 2 23.25 2.00 20.73
C ALA A 2 22.84 0.57 21.15
N GLU A 3 21.61 0.40 21.59
CA GLU A 3 21.08 -0.93 21.87
C GLU A 3 21.11 -1.77 20.59
N PRO A 4 21.43 -3.05 20.67
CA PRO A 4 21.45 -3.89 19.49
C PRO A 4 20.04 -3.96 18.90
N VAL A 5 19.92 -3.58 17.62
CA VAL A 5 18.69 -3.77 16.86
C VAL A 5 18.35 -5.26 16.90
N PRO A 6 17.11 -5.64 17.29
CA PRO A 6 16.73 -7.04 17.32
C PRO A 6 16.94 -7.66 15.93
N PRO A 7 17.36 -8.92 15.84
CA PRO A 7 17.52 -9.59 14.57
C PRO A 7 16.19 -9.65 13.84
N MET A 8 16.20 -9.35 12.51
CA MET A 8 15.02 -9.46 11.66
C MET A 8 14.49 -10.90 11.68
N SER A 9 13.18 -11.06 11.66
CA SER A 9 12.55 -12.36 11.51
C SER A 9 12.86 -12.98 10.13
N GLU A 10 12.73 -14.29 9.99
CA GLU A 10 12.89 -14.97 8.69
C GLU A 10 11.88 -14.46 7.66
N ASP A 11 10.66 -14.15 8.10
CA ASP A 11 9.60 -13.62 7.25
C ASP A 11 9.92 -12.20 6.74
N ASP A 12 10.49 -11.34 7.60
CA ASP A 12 10.93 -10.00 7.18
C ASP A 12 12.05 -10.08 6.15
N ILE A 13 13.03 -10.97 6.34
CA ILE A 13 14.13 -11.19 5.39
C ILE A 13 13.57 -11.69 4.04
N ASN A 14 12.62 -12.60 4.06
CA ASN A 14 11.98 -13.12 2.85
C ASN A 14 11.17 -12.05 2.14
N PHE A 15 10.46 -11.20 2.88
CA PHE A 15 9.71 -10.07 2.33
C PHE A 15 10.64 -9.06 1.63
N GLU A 16 11.74 -8.64 2.27
CA GLU A 16 12.71 -7.73 1.65
C GLU A 16 13.38 -8.31 0.41
N ARG A 17 13.75 -9.59 0.43
CA ARG A 17 14.30 -10.29 -0.74
C ARG A 17 13.30 -10.34 -1.89
N PHE A 18 12.04 -10.63 -1.58
CA PHE A 18 10.97 -10.62 -2.57
C PHE A 18 10.79 -9.23 -3.19
N GLN A 19 10.69 -8.18 -2.37
CA GLN A 19 10.55 -6.81 -2.86
C GLN A 19 11.71 -6.43 -3.78
N THR A 20 12.95 -6.71 -3.37
CA THR A 20 14.15 -6.40 -4.17
C THR A 20 14.11 -7.09 -5.53
N MET A 21 13.80 -8.38 -5.57
CA MET A 21 13.71 -9.14 -6.83
C MET A 21 12.56 -8.63 -7.71
N ALA A 22 11.39 -8.42 -7.13
CA ALA A 22 10.20 -8.01 -7.85
C ALA A 22 10.31 -6.62 -8.46
N VAL A 23 11.00 -5.67 -7.81
CA VAL A 23 11.24 -4.32 -8.36
C VAL A 23 12.02 -4.39 -9.68
N PHE A 24 13.02 -5.26 -9.81
CA PHE A 24 13.75 -5.43 -11.07
C PHE A 24 12.84 -5.96 -12.20
N SER A 25 12.00 -6.95 -11.89
CA SER A 25 11.04 -7.49 -12.84
C SER A 25 10.01 -6.46 -13.29
N ILE A 26 9.45 -5.70 -12.34
CA ILE A 26 8.49 -4.63 -12.63
C ILE A 26 9.13 -3.55 -13.51
N ARG A 27 10.35 -3.12 -13.20
CA ARG A 27 11.05 -2.11 -14.02
C ARG A 27 11.18 -2.57 -15.46
N GLU A 28 11.65 -3.81 -15.68
CA GLU A 28 11.81 -4.35 -17.04
C GLU A 28 10.47 -4.41 -17.78
N ASP A 29 9.42 -4.91 -17.15
CA ASP A 29 8.11 -5.07 -17.79
C ASP A 29 7.44 -3.71 -18.05
N LEU A 30 7.46 -2.77 -17.11
CA LEU A 30 6.86 -1.45 -17.31
C LEU A 30 7.60 -0.62 -18.37
N ASP A 31 8.94 -0.68 -18.41
CA ASP A 31 9.73 0.01 -19.43
C ASP A 31 9.46 -0.56 -20.83
N LEU A 32 9.25 -1.89 -20.96
CA LEU A 32 8.85 -2.52 -22.21
C LEU A 32 7.45 -2.07 -22.65
N ILE A 33 6.47 -2.11 -21.74
CA ILE A 33 5.09 -1.69 -22.01
C ILE A 33 5.04 -0.21 -22.40
N ASP A 34 5.73 0.67 -21.68
CA ASP A 34 5.78 2.11 -22.01
C ASP A 34 6.40 2.36 -23.37
N SER A 35 7.39 1.57 -23.78
CA SER A 35 7.96 1.62 -25.14
C SER A 35 7.12 0.91 -26.21
N GLY A 36 5.93 0.42 -25.87
CA GLY A 36 5.02 -0.29 -26.80
C GLY A 36 5.46 -1.68 -27.17
N LYS A 37 6.28 -2.31 -26.33
CA LYS A 37 6.74 -3.71 -26.51
C LYS A 37 5.97 -4.64 -25.58
N LYS A 38 6.00 -5.93 -25.89
CA LYS A 38 5.42 -6.96 -25.02
C LYS A 38 6.27 -7.11 -23.75
N ASP A 39 5.61 -7.21 -22.60
CA ASP A 39 6.25 -7.58 -21.33
C ASP A 39 6.89 -8.96 -21.40
N LYS A 40 7.77 -9.29 -20.47
CA LYS A 40 8.44 -10.58 -20.39
C LYS A 40 7.88 -11.50 -19.34
N GLY A 41 7.26 -10.94 -18.30
CA GLY A 41 6.92 -11.73 -17.13
C GLY A 41 5.83 -11.16 -16.24
N LEU A 42 5.02 -10.20 -16.69
CA LEU A 42 3.99 -9.56 -15.89
C LEU A 42 3.01 -10.59 -15.27
N ASP A 43 2.52 -11.56 -16.04
CA ASP A 43 1.63 -12.60 -15.54
C ASP A 43 2.30 -13.54 -14.53
N TRP A 44 3.58 -13.86 -14.74
CA TRP A 44 4.36 -14.62 -13.78
C TRP A 44 4.54 -13.87 -12.47
N LEU A 45 4.86 -12.59 -12.53
CA LEU A 45 5.00 -11.75 -11.35
C LEU A 45 3.68 -11.61 -10.58
N CYS A 46 2.56 -11.39 -11.29
CA CYS A 46 1.23 -11.39 -10.67
C CYS A 46 0.96 -12.71 -9.92
N SER A 47 1.24 -13.84 -10.56
CA SER A 47 1.07 -15.17 -9.96
C SER A 47 1.94 -15.36 -8.72
N LEU A 48 3.16 -14.83 -8.73
CA LEU A 48 4.09 -14.90 -7.60
C LEU A 48 3.63 -14.03 -6.43
N ILE A 49 3.12 -12.83 -6.68
CA ILE A 49 2.53 -11.96 -5.65
C ILE A 49 1.31 -12.64 -5.02
N ILE A 50 0.42 -13.19 -5.83
CA ILE A 50 -0.78 -13.90 -5.34
C ILE A 50 -0.40 -15.10 -4.49
N LYS A 51 0.56 -15.91 -4.94
CA LYS A 51 1.03 -17.08 -4.22
C LYS A 51 1.57 -16.73 -2.83
N ASN A 52 2.30 -15.60 -2.72
CA ASN A 52 2.95 -15.22 -1.47
C ASN A 52 2.03 -14.42 -0.55
N TYR A 53 1.06 -13.65 -1.09
CA TYR A 53 0.30 -12.67 -0.31
C TYR A 53 -1.23 -12.77 -0.47
N GLY A 54 -1.74 -13.55 -1.41
CA GLY A 54 -3.17 -13.62 -1.71
C GLY A 54 -3.98 -14.55 -0.80
N ASP A 55 -3.34 -15.34 0.06
CA ASP A 55 -4.01 -16.29 0.96
C ASP A 55 -3.19 -16.44 2.27
N LEU A 56 -3.02 -15.32 2.97
CA LEU A 56 -2.29 -15.31 4.24
C LEU A 56 -3.24 -15.61 5.40
N ASN A 57 -2.81 -16.54 6.26
CA ASN A 57 -3.47 -16.89 7.51
C ASN A 57 -2.86 -16.20 8.75
N HIS A 58 -1.92 -15.29 8.53
CA HIS A 58 -1.25 -14.50 9.56
C HIS A 58 -0.95 -13.10 9.02
N LYS A 59 -0.74 -12.14 9.91
CA LYS A 59 -0.30 -10.80 9.55
C LYS A 59 1.16 -10.82 9.11
N ILE A 60 1.50 -9.98 8.14
CA ILE A 60 2.88 -9.75 7.74
C ILE A 60 3.36 -8.39 8.24
N ASN A 61 4.65 -8.29 8.55
CA ASN A 61 5.31 -7.02 8.77
C ASN A 61 5.59 -6.38 7.40
N PHE A 62 4.75 -5.40 7.02
CA PHE A 62 4.87 -4.72 5.74
C PHE A 62 5.89 -3.60 5.84
N VAL A 63 7.15 -3.89 5.49
CA VAL A 63 8.26 -2.94 5.61
C VAL A 63 8.30 -1.99 4.42
N GLN A 64 8.30 -0.69 4.71
CA GLN A 64 8.56 0.35 3.71
C GLN A 64 10.07 0.53 3.52
N ASN A 65 10.51 0.50 2.25
CA ASN A 65 11.90 0.78 1.90
C ASN A 65 12.05 2.22 1.43
N LEU A 66 13.21 2.84 1.74
CA LEU A 66 13.54 4.16 1.22
C LEU A 66 13.46 4.17 -0.31
N ARG A 67 12.80 5.18 -0.84
CA ARG A 67 12.58 5.38 -2.27
C ARG A 67 13.40 6.57 -2.77
N SER A 68 14.21 6.31 -3.80
CA SER A 68 14.78 7.38 -4.61
C SER A 68 13.79 7.77 -5.71
N SER A 69 14.00 8.94 -6.32
CA SER A 69 13.25 9.36 -7.50
C SER A 69 13.25 8.33 -8.63
N GLU A 70 14.40 7.69 -8.84
CA GLU A 70 14.58 6.73 -9.93
C GLU A 70 13.81 5.42 -9.74
N ASP A 71 13.51 5.02 -8.50
CA ASP A 71 12.86 3.76 -8.19
C ASP A 71 11.46 3.89 -7.55
N TYR A 72 11.02 5.14 -7.32
CA TYR A 72 9.78 5.44 -6.62
C TYR A 72 8.59 4.69 -7.23
N ILE A 73 8.34 4.87 -8.52
CA ILE A 73 7.17 4.29 -9.20
C ILE A 73 7.19 2.76 -9.12
N TYR A 74 8.32 2.13 -9.36
CA TYR A 74 8.44 0.67 -9.38
C TYR A 74 8.18 0.07 -7.99
N LYS A 75 8.70 0.70 -6.93
CA LYS A 75 8.43 0.29 -5.55
C LYS A 75 7.00 0.57 -5.14
N HIS A 76 6.45 1.71 -5.56
CA HIS A 76 5.07 2.10 -5.30
C HIS A 76 4.09 1.08 -5.87
N VAL A 77 4.13 0.82 -7.17
CA VAL A 77 3.18 -0.10 -7.80
C VAL A 77 3.32 -1.54 -7.29
N LEU A 78 4.54 -1.96 -6.92
CA LEU A 78 4.76 -3.25 -6.25
C LEU A 78 4.05 -3.30 -4.90
N ASN A 79 4.23 -2.30 -4.08
CA ASN A 79 3.62 -2.24 -2.76
C ASN A 79 2.10 -2.21 -2.86
N VAL A 80 1.54 -1.40 -3.76
CA VAL A 80 0.08 -1.36 -4.02
C VAL A 80 -0.41 -2.74 -4.48
N ALA A 81 0.34 -3.45 -5.32
CA ALA A 81 -0.02 -4.79 -5.77
C ALA A 81 -0.02 -5.82 -4.62
N ILE A 82 1.00 -5.79 -3.75
CA ILE A 82 1.08 -6.66 -2.57
C ILE A 82 -0.06 -6.35 -1.59
N LEU A 83 -0.27 -5.09 -1.24
CA LEU A 83 -1.35 -4.66 -0.35
C LEU A 83 -2.73 -5.04 -0.90
N SER A 84 -2.95 -4.87 -2.21
CA SER A 84 -4.19 -5.27 -2.87
C SER A 84 -4.42 -6.78 -2.81
N ALA A 85 -3.36 -7.59 -2.96
CA ALA A 85 -3.45 -9.04 -2.82
C ALA A 85 -3.80 -9.44 -1.37
N ILE A 86 -3.16 -8.81 -0.38
CA ILE A 86 -3.44 -9.04 1.04
C ILE A 86 -4.89 -8.69 1.37
N ILE A 87 -5.35 -7.49 1.02
CA ILE A 87 -6.72 -7.04 1.28
C ILE A 87 -7.73 -8.00 0.63
N ALA A 88 -7.53 -8.33 -0.64
CA ALA A 88 -8.44 -9.21 -1.37
C ALA A 88 -8.44 -10.64 -0.83
N GLY A 89 -7.29 -11.15 -0.38
CA GLY A 89 -7.17 -12.43 0.33
C GLY A 89 -7.95 -12.44 1.64
N GLN A 90 -7.80 -11.41 2.48
CA GLN A 90 -8.56 -11.25 3.72
C GLN A 90 -10.07 -11.14 3.47
N MET A 91 -10.48 -10.62 2.32
CA MET A 91 -11.88 -10.58 1.91
C MET A 91 -12.37 -11.88 1.25
N GLY A 92 -11.55 -12.92 1.13
CA GLY A 92 -11.90 -14.22 0.57
C GLY A 92 -12.14 -14.22 -0.94
N PHE A 93 -11.46 -13.37 -1.69
CA PHE A 93 -11.62 -13.27 -3.14
C PHE A 93 -10.99 -14.46 -3.86
N SER A 94 -11.56 -14.83 -5.01
CA SER A 94 -10.99 -15.86 -5.87
C SER A 94 -9.65 -15.41 -6.48
N VAL A 95 -8.77 -16.37 -6.78
CA VAL A 95 -7.47 -16.12 -7.41
C VAL A 95 -7.60 -15.27 -8.68
N GLY A 96 -8.62 -15.52 -9.52
CA GLY A 96 -8.84 -14.71 -10.73
C GLY A 96 -9.15 -13.24 -10.42
N ARG A 97 -9.94 -12.96 -9.37
CA ARG A 97 -10.24 -11.60 -8.96
C ARG A 97 -9.03 -10.91 -8.32
N ILE A 98 -8.23 -11.64 -7.54
CA ILE A 98 -6.97 -11.12 -6.99
C ILE A 98 -6.00 -10.81 -8.14
N ASN A 99 -5.93 -11.65 -9.17
CA ASN A 99 -5.07 -11.42 -10.34
C ASN A 99 -5.44 -10.11 -11.08
N LEU A 100 -6.73 -9.85 -11.27
CA LEU A 100 -7.20 -8.58 -11.84
C LEU A 100 -6.70 -7.37 -11.01
N LEU A 101 -6.85 -7.43 -9.69
CA LEU A 101 -6.40 -6.38 -8.78
C LEU A 101 -4.88 -6.18 -8.83
N VAL A 102 -4.11 -7.24 -8.71
CA VAL A 102 -2.64 -7.19 -8.72
C VAL A 102 -2.12 -6.63 -10.03
N LYS A 103 -2.64 -7.10 -11.17
CA LYS A 103 -2.26 -6.61 -12.49
C LYS A 103 -2.62 -5.12 -12.67
N SER A 104 -3.82 -4.72 -12.26
CA SER A 104 -4.24 -3.32 -12.29
C SER A 104 -3.37 -2.45 -11.37
N ALA A 105 -3.01 -2.94 -10.19
CA ALA A 105 -2.11 -2.24 -9.26
C ALA A 105 -0.71 -2.02 -9.84
N ILE A 106 -0.14 -3.00 -10.57
CA ILE A 106 1.17 -2.83 -11.21
C ILE A 106 1.12 -1.77 -12.33
N LEU A 107 0.01 -1.66 -13.03
CA LEU A 107 -0.12 -0.82 -14.22
C LEU A 107 -0.74 0.56 -13.97
N HIS A 108 -1.34 0.82 -12.79
CA HIS A 108 -2.18 2.00 -12.56
C HIS A 108 -1.47 3.34 -12.74
N ASP A 109 -0.19 3.39 -12.45
CA ASP A 109 0.65 4.61 -12.52
C ASP A 109 1.73 4.55 -13.61
N ILE A 110 1.59 3.66 -14.61
CA ILE A 110 2.58 3.54 -15.70
C ILE A 110 2.81 4.86 -16.45
N GLY A 111 1.80 5.71 -16.53
CA GLY A 111 1.92 7.04 -17.14
C GLY A 111 2.85 7.99 -16.40
N ALA A 112 3.16 7.72 -15.14
CA ALA A 112 4.09 8.49 -14.33
C ALA A 112 5.56 8.28 -14.74
N LEU A 113 5.90 7.18 -15.43
CA LEU A 113 7.26 6.93 -15.91
C LEU A 113 7.78 8.05 -16.79
N LYS A 114 6.91 8.70 -17.56
CA LYS A 114 7.26 9.85 -18.42
C LYS A 114 7.52 11.14 -17.65
N LEU A 115 7.10 11.19 -16.40
CA LEU A 115 7.18 12.36 -15.52
C LEU A 115 8.15 12.14 -14.36
N GLN A 116 8.90 11.05 -14.37
CA GLN A 116 9.74 10.58 -13.26
C GLN A 116 10.66 11.66 -12.69
N GLN A 117 11.15 12.59 -13.52
CA GLN A 117 11.95 13.73 -13.07
C GLN A 117 11.14 14.82 -12.35
N LEU A 118 9.81 14.83 -12.50
CA LEU A 118 8.90 15.77 -11.85
C LEU A 118 8.32 15.22 -10.53
N LEU A 119 8.40 13.90 -10.33
CA LEU A 119 7.87 13.23 -9.14
C LEU A 119 8.73 13.45 -7.89
N ASP A 120 9.88 14.07 -8.02
CA ASP A 120 10.74 14.50 -6.91
C ASP A 120 10.23 15.75 -6.18
N ALA A 121 9.33 16.47 -6.79
CA ALA A 121 8.74 17.65 -6.21
C ALA A 121 7.38 17.31 -5.59
N GLU A 122 7.22 17.69 -4.32
CA GLU A 122 5.98 17.86 -3.54
C GLU A 122 4.69 17.32 -4.16
N ASP A 123 3.71 16.97 -3.34
CA ASP A 123 2.37 16.48 -3.74
C ASP A 123 1.99 16.87 -5.16
N LEU A 124 1.84 15.85 -6.02
CA LEU A 124 1.44 16.07 -7.41
C LEU A 124 0.20 16.97 -7.43
N ASP A 125 0.32 18.15 -8.00
CA ASP A 125 -0.83 19.01 -8.21
C ASP A 125 -1.88 18.31 -9.09
N ASP A 126 -3.11 18.79 -9.07
CA ASP A 126 -4.20 18.17 -9.83
C ASP A 126 -3.91 18.13 -11.33
N GLY A 127 -3.15 19.10 -11.86
CA GLY A 127 -2.71 19.11 -13.25
C GLY A 127 -1.78 17.94 -13.57
N THR A 128 -0.86 17.61 -12.66
CA THR A 128 0.06 16.48 -12.83
C THR A 128 -0.65 15.14 -12.71
N LYS A 129 -1.62 15.00 -11.80
CA LYS A 129 -2.48 13.80 -11.69
C LYS A 129 -3.24 13.52 -12.99
N GLU A 130 -3.84 14.55 -13.60
CA GLU A 130 -4.54 14.41 -14.88
C GLU A 130 -3.58 14.01 -16.03
N VAL A 131 -2.36 14.52 -16.04
CA VAL A 131 -1.34 14.13 -17.03
C VAL A 131 -0.95 12.66 -16.84
N VAL A 132 -0.72 12.20 -15.62
CA VAL A 132 -0.44 10.78 -15.31
C VAL A 132 -1.59 9.90 -15.78
N LYS A 133 -2.83 10.27 -15.43
CA LYS A 133 -4.03 9.54 -15.84
C LYS A 133 -4.13 9.40 -17.38
N LYS A 134 -3.98 10.50 -18.09
CA LYS A 134 -3.99 10.51 -19.56
C LYS A 134 -2.88 9.62 -20.13
N ASN A 135 -1.65 9.79 -19.68
CA ASN A 135 -0.52 9.00 -20.14
C ASN A 135 -0.71 7.49 -19.86
N THR A 136 -1.28 7.13 -18.70
CA THR A 136 -1.62 5.75 -18.36
C THR A 136 -2.60 5.18 -19.36
N GLN A 137 -3.71 5.87 -19.62
CA GLN A 137 -4.74 5.42 -20.57
C GLN A 137 -4.18 5.26 -21.99
N GLU A 138 -3.37 6.22 -22.47
CA GLU A 138 -2.73 6.15 -23.79
C GLU A 138 -1.74 4.98 -23.89
N THR A 139 -0.96 4.73 -22.83
CA THR A 139 0.01 3.64 -22.79
C THR A 139 -0.68 2.29 -22.79
N LEU A 140 -1.73 2.10 -21.99
CA LEU A 140 -2.48 0.86 -21.92
C LEU A 140 -3.26 0.58 -23.20
N ALA A 141 -3.85 1.60 -23.82
CA ALA A 141 -4.53 1.47 -25.11
C ALA A 141 -3.56 1.05 -26.24
N ARG A 142 -2.33 1.58 -26.21
CA ARG A 142 -1.28 1.23 -27.18
C ARG A 142 -0.73 -0.18 -26.95
N TYR A 143 -0.60 -0.61 -25.69
CA TYR A 143 -0.13 -1.96 -25.36
C TYR A 143 -1.07 -3.04 -25.87
N GLY A 144 -2.37 -2.91 -25.69
CA GLY A 144 -3.42 -3.68 -26.37
C GLY A 144 -3.53 -5.18 -25.99
N ASP A 145 -2.60 -5.75 -25.25
CA ASP A 145 -2.58 -7.17 -24.84
C ASP A 145 -3.07 -7.32 -23.38
N LEU A 146 -4.17 -6.63 -23.05
CA LEU A 146 -4.77 -6.66 -21.72
C LEU A 146 -6.24 -7.04 -21.78
N ASP A 147 -6.70 -7.74 -20.74
CA ASP A 147 -8.12 -7.89 -20.47
C ASP A 147 -8.75 -6.49 -20.27
N GLU A 148 -9.89 -6.24 -20.93
CA GLU A 148 -10.59 -4.95 -20.87
C GLU A 148 -10.98 -4.53 -19.44
N GLU A 149 -11.09 -5.48 -18.52
CA GLU A 149 -11.37 -5.19 -17.12
C GLU A 149 -10.22 -4.44 -16.42
N VAL A 150 -8.96 -4.66 -16.84
CA VAL A 150 -7.78 -4.01 -16.24
C VAL A 150 -7.79 -2.48 -16.47
N PRO A 151 -7.81 -1.95 -17.70
CA PRO A 151 -7.84 -0.51 -17.92
C PRO A 151 -9.12 0.13 -17.38
N ARG A 152 -10.27 -0.58 -17.40
CA ARG A 152 -11.51 -0.09 -16.80
C ARG A 152 -11.38 0.09 -15.30
N LEU A 153 -10.79 -0.88 -14.59
CA LEU A 153 -10.59 -0.82 -13.15
C LEU A 153 -9.62 0.31 -12.77
N ILE A 154 -8.54 0.48 -13.53
CA ILE A 154 -7.58 1.58 -13.34
C ILE A 154 -8.29 2.93 -13.51
N THR A 155 -9.13 3.09 -14.53
CA THR A 155 -9.90 4.31 -14.74
C THR A 155 -10.82 4.59 -13.56
N GLN A 156 -11.55 3.59 -13.05
CA GLN A 156 -12.42 3.74 -11.89
C GLN A 156 -11.64 4.18 -10.63
N MET A 157 -10.46 3.60 -10.40
CA MET A 157 -9.60 4.02 -9.30
C MET A 157 -9.15 5.47 -9.45
N GLN A 158 -8.70 5.87 -10.64
CA GLN A 158 -8.26 7.23 -10.94
C GLN A 158 -9.40 8.26 -10.78
N GLU A 159 -10.64 7.89 -11.06
CA GLU A 159 -11.81 8.73 -10.83
C GLU A 159 -12.11 8.96 -9.35
N LEU A 160 -11.76 8.03 -8.47
CA LEU A 160 -11.85 8.23 -7.01
C LEU A 160 -10.91 9.36 -6.54
N TYR A 161 -9.76 9.54 -7.18
CA TYR A 161 -8.83 10.64 -6.88
C TYR A 161 -9.31 12.00 -7.37
N THR A 162 -9.90 12.06 -8.56
CA THR A 162 -10.37 13.32 -9.15
C THR A 162 -11.62 13.86 -8.48
N SER A 163 -12.35 13.02 -7.76
CA SER A 163 -13.51 13.43 -6.95
C SER A 163 -13.11 14.08 -5.62
N GLU A 164 -11.81 14.25 -5.35
CA GLU A 164 -11.32 14.89 -4.12
C GLU A 164 -11.57 16.40 -4.05
N SER A 165 -11.78 17.07 -5.18
CA SER A 165 -12.09 18.49 -5.25
C SER A 165 -13.60 18.73 -5.41
N ASP A 166 -14.35 18.91 -4.31
CA ASP A 166 -15.72 19.42 -4.23
C ASP A 166 -16.84 18.66 -4.99
N ALA A 167 -16.54 17.60 -5.71
CA ALA A 167 -17.54 16.77 -6.39
C ALA A 167 -17.91 15.55 -5.53
N GLU A 168 -19.20 15.27 -5.41
CA GLU A 168 -19.70 14.06 -4.80
C GLU A 168 -19.20 12.82 -5.56
N ILE A 169 -18.54 11.88 -4.87
CA ILE A 169 -18.08 10.61 -5.49
C ILE A 169 -19.30 9.87 -6.04
N PRO A 170 -19.34 9.53 -7.34
CA PRO A 170 -20.47 8.81 -7.92
C PRO A 170 -20.76 7.49 -7.17
N ALA A 171 -22.05 7.21 -6.92
CA ALA A 171 -22.45 6.01 -6.18
C ALA A 171 -21.89 4.72 -6.79
N ALA A 172 -21.82 4.61 -8.11
CA ALA A 172 -21.26 3.46 -8.80
C ALA A 172 -19.76 3.23 -8.48
N LEU A 173 -18.99 4.30 -8.21
CA LEU A 173 -17.58 4.19 -7.79
C LEU A 173 -17.48 3.82 -6.32
N LYS A 174 -18.32 4.36 -5.46
CA LYS A 174 -18.41 3.97 -4.04
C LYS A 174 -18.74 2.47 -3.89
N GLU A 175 -19.55 1.92 -4.77
CA GLU A 175 -19.93 0.51 -4.79
C GLU A 175 -18.90 -0.41 -5.47
N SER A 176 -17.95 0.13 -6.25
CA SER A 176 -16.91 -0.65 -6.91
C SER A 176 -15.87 -1.15 -5.91
N VAL A 177 -16.10 -2.34 -5.33
CA VAL A 177 -15.20 -2.92 -4.31
C VAL A 177 -13.76 -3.04 -4.83
N ASN A 178 -13.56 -3.45 -6.09
CA ASN A 178 -12.24 -3.59 -6.67
C ASN A 178 -11.50 -2.25 -6.77
N ALA A 179 -12.16 -1.18 -7.24
CA ALA A 179 -11.57 0.15 -7.31
C ALA A 179 -11.21 0.69 -5.93
N ASN A 180 -12.08 0.47 -4.94
CA ASN A 180 -11.83 0.87 -3.55
C ASN A 180 -10.67 0.09 -2.92
N ILE A 181 -10.44 -1.19 -3.25
CA ILE A 181 -9.27 -1.93 -2.78
C ILE A 181 -7.99 -1.28 -3.29
N LEU A 182 -7.91 -1.00 -4.61
CA LEU A 182 -6.75 -0.32 -5.18
C LEU A 182 -6.53 1.06 -4.55
N TYR A 183 -7.60 1.82 -4.36
CA TYR A 183 -7.57 3.15 -3.80
C TYR A 183 -7.08 3.17 -2.34
N VAL A 184 -7.56 2.26 -1.49
CA VAL A 184 -7.09 2.13 -0.10
C VAL A 184 -5.63 1.68 -0.05
N ALA A 185 -5.23 0.71 -0.87
CA ALA A 185 -3.86 0.22 -0.95
C ALA A 185 -2.89 1.32 -1.38
N ASP A 186 -3.26 2.10 -2.38
CA ASP A 186 -2.47 3.22 -2.90
C ASP A 186 -2.37 4.36 -1.86
N ALA A 187 -3.48 4.76 -1.25
CA ALA A 187 -3.49 5.80 -0.22
C ALA A 187 -2.60 5.42 0.97
N TYR A 188 -2.70 4.18 1.47
CA TYR A 188 -1.86 3.69 2.55
C TYR A 188 -0.38 3.71 2.18
N ASP A 189 -0.02 3.21 0.99
CA ASP A 189 1.36 3.20 0.54
C ASP A 189 1.93 4.62 0.38
N ARG A 190 1.16 5.56 -0.19
CA ARG A 190 1.59 6.97 -0.34
C ARG A 190 1.82 7.65 1.00
N MET A 191 0.95 7.42 1.99
CA MET A 191 1.08 7.99 3.34
C MET A 191 2.30 7.46 4.07
N THR A 192 2.58 6.16 3.96
CA THR A 192 3.64 5.47 4.73
C THR A 192 4.96 5.37 3.98
N ALA A 193 5.03 5.83 2.73
CA ALA A 193 6.22 5.77 1.88
C ALA A 193 7.38 6.56 2.47
N MET A 194 8.54 5.92 2.59
CA MET A 194 9.80 6.57 3.00
C MET A 194 10.41 7.31 1.81
N LYS A 195 10.11 8.59 1.69
CA LYS A 195 10.65 9.48 0.65
C LYS A 195 11.90 10.21 1.18
N SER A 196 12.83 10.58 0.31
CA SER A 196 14.07 11.27 0.72
C SER A 196 13.83 12.72 1.17
N PHE A 197 12.66 13.30 0.88
CA PHE A 197 12.34 14.73 1.07
C PHE A 197 11.14 14.96 2.00
N GLU A 198 10.48 13.91 2.48
CA GLU A 198 9.30 14.00 3.33
C GLU A 198 9.33 12.91 4.40
N GLU A 199 8.99 13.28 5.64
CA GLU A 199 8.82 12.27 6.70
C GLU A 199 7.57 11.44 6.44
N PRO A 200 7.65 10.09 6.49
CA PRO A 200 6.50 9.24 6.31
C PRO A 200 5.50 9.43 7.45
N THR A 201 4.22 9.35 7.12
CA THR A 201 3.18 9.18 8.12
C THR A 201 3.35 7.80 8.77
N SER A 202 3.30 7.73 10.10
CA SER A 202 3.35 6.43 10.78
C SER A 202 2.16 5.55 10.38
N GLU A 203 2.37 4.24 10.34
CA GLU A 203 1.35 3.26 9.95
C GLU A 203 0.06 3.41 10.79
N VAL A 204 0.20 3.63 12.09
CA VAL A 204 -0.93 3.89 13.01
C VAL A 204 -1.71 5.13 12.60
N LYS A 205 -1.01 6.24 12.28
CA LYS A 205 -1.64 7.48 11.86
C LYS A 205 -2.33 7.31 10.51
N ALA A 206 -1.67 6.66 9.55
CA ALA A 206 -2.24 6.39 8.24
C ALA A 206 -3.54 5.59 8.34
N VAL A 207 -3.56 4.51 9.13
CA VAL A 207 -4.78 3.72 9.33
C VAL A 207 -5.88 4.51 10.04
N ARG A 208 -5.53 5.35 11.03
CA ARG A 208 -6.52 6.23 11.68
C ARG A 208 -7.14 7.23 10.70
N GLU A 209 -6.34 7.81 9.81
CA GLU A 209 -6.83 8.73 8.79
C GLU A 209 -7.77 8.03 7.81
N LEU A 210 -7.39 6.82 7.34
CA LEU A 210 -8.25 6.01 6.47
C LEU A 210 -9.58 5.62 7.14
N LEU A 211 -9.57 5.30 8.44
CA LEU A 211 -10.79 4.95 9.18
C LEU A 211 -11.65 6.17 9.51
N ALA A 212 -11.06 7.35 9.64
CA ALA A 212 -11.78 8.57 9.99
C ALA A 212 -12.59 9.14 8.82
N ASP A 213 -12.18 8.89 7.58
CA ASP A 213 -12.86 9.35 6.38
C ASP A 213 -13.66 8.22 5.71
N GLU A 214 -14.76 7.83 6.36
CA GLU A 214 -15.65 6.76 5.88
C GLU A 214 -16.39 7.14 4.57
N GLU A 215 -16.45 8.41 4.22
CA GLU A 215 -17.04 8.85 2.94
C GLU A 215 -16.15 8.50 1.77
N ARG A 216 -14.85 8.59 1.96
CA ARG A 216 -13.82 8.36 0.95
C ARG A 216 -13.30 6.92 0.96
N TYR A 217 -13.05 6.35 2.14
CA TYR A 217 -12.46 5.03 2.28
C TYR A 217 -13.45 4.02 2.85
N ASN A 218 -13.63 2.92 2.13
CA ASN A 218 -14.54 1.85 2.58
C ASN A 218 -13.98 1.16 3.82
N LYS A 219 -14.65 1.32 4.96
CA LYS A 219 -14.24 0.77 6.26
C LYS A 219 -13.99 -0.74 6.26
N LYS A 220 -14.75 -1.54 5.49
CA LYS A 220 -14.53 -2.99 5.40
C LYS A 220 -13.19 -3.31 4.74
N ILE A 221 -12.81 -2.52 3.74
CA ILE A 221 -11.54 -2.67 3.03
C ILE A 221 -10.37 -2.25 3.93
N VAL A 222 -10.51 -1.11 4.65
CA VAL A 222 -9.49 -0.68 5.63
C VAL A 222 -9.33 -1.72 6.73
N ASN A 223 -10.41 -2.31 7.24
CA ASN A 223 -10.33 -3.40 8.22
C ASN A 223 -9.64 -4.64 7.64
N ALA A 224 -9.88 -5.00 6.38
CA ALA A 224 -9.17 -6.11 5.73
C ALA A 224 -7.65 -5.83 5.61
N LEU A 225 -7.24 -4.59 5.34
CA LEU A 225 -5.84 -4.17 5.41
C LEU A 225 -5.27 -4.39 6.81
N ILE A 226 -5.93 -3.90 7.85
CA ILE A 226 -5.52 -4.03 9.26
C ILE A 226 -5.36 -5.50 9.69
N HIS A 227 -6.22 -6.39 9.19
CA HIS A 227 -6.12 -7.82 9.50
C HIS A 227 -5.00 -8.53 8.74
N GLY A 228 -4.52 -7.94 7.65
CA GLY A 228 -3.47 -8.53 6.82
C GLY A 228 -2.05 -8.09 7.14
N ILE A 229 -1.87 -6.92 7.78
CA ILE A 229 -0.55 -6.38 8.12
C ILE A 229 -0.39 -6.13 9.63
N SER A 230 0.84 -6.30 10.12
CA SER A 230 1.21 -5.98 11.51
C SER A 230 1.49 -4.49 11.64
N ILE A 231 0.80 -3.78 12.52
CA ILE A 231 0.96 -2.33 12.73
C ILE A 231 1.60 -2.04 14.09
N LEU A 232 0.97 -2.46 15.17
CA LEU A 232 1.49 -2.33 16.53
C LEU A 232 1.81 -3.71 17.10
N TYR A 233 2.86 -4.34 16.56
CA TYR A 233 3.30 -5.68 16.95
C TYR A 233 4.38 -5.64 18.06
N PRO A 234 4.60 -6.73 18.80
CA PRO A 234 5.63 -6.78 19.85
C PRO A 234 7.01 -6.39 19.33
N GLY A 235 7.66 -5.46 20.05
CA GLY A 235 8.97 -4.90 19.67
C GLY A 235 8.92 -3.53 18.98
N VAL A 236 7.75 -3.02 18.61
CA VAL A 236 7.60 -1.68 18.03
C VAL A 236 7.70 -0.62 19.14
N CYS A 237 8.56 0.38 18.92
CA CYS A 237 8.63 1.56 19.78
C CYS A 237 7.51 2.52 19.42
N VAL A 238 6.82 3.02 20.43
CA VAL A 238 5.70 3.95 20.31
C VAL A 238 5.90 5.19 21.17
N GLU A 239 5.32 6.30 20.75
CA GLU A 239 5.14 7.48 21.57
C GLU A 239 3.66 7.61 21.92
N LEU A 240 3.36 7.66 23.20
CA LEU A 240 2.00 7.80 23.72
C LEU A 240 1.51 9.25 23.61
N THR A 241 0.21 9.45 23.69
CA THR A 241 -0.42 10.79 23.59
C THR A 241 0.04 11.78 24.64
N ASN A 242 0.57 11.28 25.77
CA ASN A 242 1.17 12.09 26.84
C ASN A 242 2.65 12.41 26.62
N GLY A 243 3.25 11.99 25.48
CA GLY A 243 4.65 12.17 25.12
C GLY A 243 5.62 11.14 25.75
N GLU A 244 5.13 10.15 26.49
CA GLU A 244 5.95 9.06 26.99
C GLU A 244 6.25 8.05 25.90
N LYS A 245 7.43 7.40 25.99
CA LYS A 245 7.86 6.40 25.00
C LYS A 245 7.88 5.02 25.60
N GLY A 246 7.48 4.05 24.80
CA GLY A 246 7.42 2.67 25.26
C GLY A 246 7.61 1.67 24.13
N LEU A 247 7.58 0.42 24.50
CA LEU A 247 7.69 -0.74 23.63
C LEU A 247 6.37 -1.50 23.64
N VAL A 248 5.82 -1.81 22.49
CA VAL A 248 4.68 -2.75 22.39
C VAL A 248 5.14 -4.12 22.84
N VAL A 249 4.45 -4.69 23.82
CA VAL A 249 4.74 -6.02 24.37
C VAL A 249 3.76 -7.06 23.85
N THR A 250 2.49 -6.66 23.71
CA THR A 250 1.42 -7.54 23.22
C THR A 250 0.44 -6.74 22.38
N GLU A 251 0.09 -7.27 21.20
CA GLU A 251 -0.99 -6.73 20.37
C GLU A 251 -2.34 -6.90 21.08
N ASN A 252 -3.28 -6.02 20.77
CA ASN A 252 -4.68 -6.20 21.09
C ASN A 252 -5.43 -6.59 19.80
N GLU A 253 -5.91 -7.83 19.74
CA GLU A 253 -6.60 -8.36 18.56
C GLU A 253 -7.97 -7.69 18.33
N ASP A 254 -8.62 -7.23 19.40
CA ASP A 254 -9.92 -6.57 19.34
C ASP A 254 -9.83 -5.09 18.94
N ASN A 255 -8.73 -4.42 19.35
CA ASN A 255 -8.45 -3.03 19.00
C ASN A 255 -6.94 -2.80 18.84
N ILE A 256 -6.48 -2.74 17.61
CA ILE A 256 -5.06 -2.57 17.29
C ILE A 256 -4.44 -1.27 17.85
N PHE A 257 -5.24 -0.28 18.23
CA PHE A 257 -4.77 0.99 18.78
C PHE A 257 -4.57 0.98 20.29
N GLU A 258 -4.90 -0.12 20.96
CA GLU A 258 -4.87 -0.29 22.40
C GLU A 258 -4.01 -1.49 22.83
N PRO A 259 -2.72 -1.57 22.40
CA PRO A 259 -1.82 -2.66 22.79
C PRO A 259 -1.41 -2.55 24.26
N ILE A 260 -0.75 -3.60 24.77
CA ILE A 260 -0.01 -3.51 26.03
C ILE A 260 1.38 -2.95 25.75
N VAL A 261 1.75 -1.88 26.45
CA VAL A 261 3.01 -1.14 26.25
C VAL A 261 3.84 -1.15 27.53
N LEU A 262 5.15 -1.41 27.39
CA LEU A 262 6.15 -1.21 28.43
C LEU A 262 6.69 0.22 28.34
N ASP A 263 6.44 1.03 29.36
CA ASP A 263 6.95 2.41 29.45
C ASP A 263 8.45 2.40 29.78
N PHE A 264 9.27 3.09 29.00
CA PHE A 264 10.71 3.15 29.18
C PHE A 264 11.14 3.98 30.40
N ARG A 265 10.31 4.86 30.90
CA ARG A 265 10.64 5.74 32.03
C ARG A 265 10.56 5.03 33.38
N ASN A 266 9.53 4.21 33.56
CA ASN A 266 9.22 3.59 34.85
C ASN A 266 9.23 2.06 34.82
N ASN A 267 9.43 1.43 33.64
CA ASN A 267 9.35 -0.01 33.40
C ASN A 267 8.00 -0.64 33.82
N ASN A 268 6.92 0.11 33.79
CA ASN A 268 5.59 -0.40 34.03
C ASN A 268 4.94 -0.87 32.72
N LEU A 269 4.11 -1.89 32.84
CA LEU A 269 3.23 -2.33 31.76
C LEU A 269 1.91 -1.55 31.86
N TYR A 270 1.49 -1.00 30.76
CA TYR A 270 0.20 -0.33 30.60
C TYR A 270 -0.62 -1.05 29.55
N ASP A 271 -1.80 -1.51 29.95
CA ASP A 271 -2.81 -2.01 29.04
C ASP A 271 -3.62 -0.80 28.54
N LEU A 272 -3.42 -0.40 27.30
CA LEU A 272 -4.10 0.79 26.75
C LEU A 272 -5.60 0.56 26.51
N SER A 273 -6.11 -0.66 26.66
CA SER A 273 -7.54 -0.95 26.66
C SER A 273 -8.23 -0.69 28.01
N ASP A 274 -7.44 -0.52 29.08
CA ASP A 274 -7.96 -0.20 30.41
C ASP A 274 -8.26 1.31 30.50
N PRO A 275 -9.55 1.72 30.65
CA PRO A 275 -9.90 3.13 30.73
C PRO A 275 -9.36 3.87 31.95
N SER A 276 -8.68 3.19 32.88
CA SER A 276 -8.03 3.79 34.04
C SER A 276 -6.56 4.17 33.80
N VAL A 277 -6.03 3.84 32.64
CA VAL A 277 -4.62 4.10 32.24
C VAL A 277 -4.46 5.45 31.57
#